data_67aa0f9716168d380be276d1fdda069f
#
_entry.id   67aa0f9716168d380be276d1fdda069f
#
_cell.length_a   1.000
_cell.length_b   1.000
_cell.length_c   1.000
_cell.angle_alpha   90.00
_cell.angle_beta   90.00
_cell.angle_gamma   90.00
#
_symmetry.space_group_name_H-M   'P 1'
#
loop_
_entity.id
_entity.type
_entity.pdbx_description
1 polymer ?
#
loop_
_entity_poly.entity_id
_entity_poly.type
_entity_poly.pdbx_seq_one_letter_code
_entity_poly.pdbx_strand_id
1 'polypeptide(L)'
;MEIKRFRNQSHWGAFWAEVLNGRVVGVKPFELDQNPSPLIASIPGATHADNRVPSPMVREGWLEKGPSGTGEGRGREPFVRVSWEKAYDLVSTELLRVKKKHGNESILGGSYGWASAGIFHCARTQARRFLFSFGGCTDQSANYSFGSATFFVPYVLGNLQSVTGPNTSWSAIHNNSDLIVFFGGVNTGNGQVARGGSVAHSLVPWLNKIADKGIGVVNVSPCRDDVPEFMGADWVSVRPNTDTALALALSHTLIAEDLHNLEFLDKYCEGYEKVLPYLMGELDGQVKDSDWAAE
;
A
#
# COMPACT_ATOMS: atom_id res chain seq x y z
N MET A 1 26.14 7.89 -32.42
CA MET A 1 25.17 6.90 -31.85
C MET A 1 24.02 7.70 -31.22
N GLU A 2 22.81 7.34 -31.57
CA GLU A 2 21.61 8.10 -31.18
C GLU A 2 20.93 7.45 -29.95
N ILE A 3 20.52 8.26 -28.99
CA ILE A 3 19.71 7.79 -27.84
C ILE A 3 18.27 7.55 -28.32
N LYS A 4 17.79 6.33 -28.14
CA LYS A 4 16.40 5.96 -28.38
C LYS A 4 15.59 6.07 -27.10
N ARG A 5 14.36 6.55 -27.19
CA ARG A 5 13.43 6.68 -26.05
C ARG A 5 12.29 5.70 -26.16
N PHE A 6 11.99 5.04 -25.04
CA PHE A 6 10.90 4.09 -24.91
C PHE A 6 10.00 4.47 -23.73
N ARG A 7 8.68 4.48 -23.96
CA ARG A 7 7.71 4.65 -22.88
C ARG A 7 7.75 3.46 -21.95
N ASN A 8 7.76 3.73 -20.67
CA ASN A 8 7.76 2.70 -19.65
C ASN A 8 7.00 3.18 -18.40
N GLN A 9 6.73 2.29 -17.49
CA GLN A 9 6.07 2.57 -16.22
C GLN A 9 6.64 1.68 -15.12
N SER A 10 6.82 2.25 -13.95
CA SER A 10 7.07 1.54 -12.70
C SER A 10 5.97 1.90 -11.68
N HIS A 11 6.01 1.34 -10.48
CA HIS A 11 5.11 1.78 -9.42
C HIS A 11 5.44 3.18 -8.89
N TRP A 12 6.54 3.79 -9.31
CA TRP A 12 6.94 5.18 -9.03
C TRP A 12 6.53 6.17 -10.12
N GLY A 13 5.80 5.74 -11.13
CA GLY A 13 5.30 6.60 -12.19
C GLY A 13 5.67 6.15 -13.60
N ALA A 14 5.12 6.88 -14.55
CA ALA A 14 5.42 6.74 -15.97
C ALA A 14 6.68 7.55 -16.33
N PHE A 15 7.47 7.04 -17.27
CA PHE A 15 8.71 7.68 -17.67
C PHE A 15 9.13 7.25 -19.09
N TRP A 16 10.09 7.97 -19.65
CA TRP A 16 10.82 7.60 -20.84
C TRP A 16 12.15 6.98 -20.45
N ALA A 17 12.38 5.72 -20.84
CA ALA A 17 13.70 5.11 -20.73
C ALA A 17 14.57 5.57 -21.92
N GLU A 18 15.73 6.12 -21.63
CA GLU A 18 16.74 6.51 -22.62
C GLU A 18 17.73 5.35 -22.80
N VAL A 19 17.78 4.83 -24.02
CA VAL A 19 18.56 3.64 -24.34
C VAL A 19 19.64 3.97 -25.37
N LEU A 20 20.88 3.62 -25.06
CA LEU A 20 22.05 3.69 -25.95
C LEU A 20 22.67 2.32 -26.04
N ASN A 21 22.84 1.80 -27.26
CA ASN A 21 23.46 0.48 -27.52
C ASN A 21 22.86 -0.67 -26.68
N GLY A 22 21.53 -0.68 -26.53
CA GLY A 22 20.83 -1.71 -25.76
C GLY A 22 20.89 -1.55 -24.23
N ARG A 23 21.54 -0.50 -23.72
CA ARG A 23 21.60 -0.20 -22.28
C ARG A 23 20.73 0.99 -21.92
N VAL A 24 19.99 0.90 -20.82
CA VAL A 24 19.28 2.05 -20.23
C VAL A 24 20.33 2.96 -19.61
N VAL A 25 20.48 4.16 -20.16
CA VAL A 25 21.49 5.15 -19.72
C VAL A 25 20.88 6.32 -18.96
N GLY A 26 19.58 6.49 -19.06
CA GLY A 26 18.85 7.56 -18.37
C GLY A 26 17.35 7.32 -18.34
N VAL A 27 16.66 8.14 -17.58
CA VAL A 27 15.20 8.22 -17.56
C VAL A 27 14.77 9.68 -17.58
N LYS A 28 13.63 9.95 -18.20
CA LYS A 28 12.94 11.24 -18.11
C LYS A 28 11.53 11.03 -17.61
N PRO A 29 11.08 11.84 -16.65
CA PRO A 29 9.69 11.80 -16.19
C PRO A 29 8.71 11.98 -17.35
N PHE A 30 7.51 11.47 -17.16
CA PHE A 30 6.40 11.73 -18.04
C PHE A 30 6.01 13.22 -17.95
N GLU A 31 5.81 13.86 -19.09
CA GLU A 31 5.66 15.31 -19.21
C GLU A 31 4.39 15.89 -18.55
N LEU A 32 3.37 15.05 -18.32
CA LEU A 32 2.15 15.45 -17.62
C LEU A 32 2.18 15.14 -16.11
N ASP A 33 3.28 14.55 -15.61
CA ASP A 33 3.46 14.34 -14.18
C ASP A 33 4.02 15.60 -13.53
N GLN A 34 3.20 16.31 -12.77
CA GLN A 34 3.56 17.57 -12.12
C GLN A 34 4.48 17.38 -10.89
N ASN A 35 4.58 16.16 -10.37
CA ASN A 35 5.39 15.85 -9.20
C ASN A 35 6.03 14.45 -9.31
N PRO A 36 6.87 14.23 -10.33
CA PRO A 36 7.44 12.91 -10.60
C PRO A 36 8.30 12.43 -9.43
N SER A 37 8.20 11.14 -9.13
CA SER A 37 9.01 10.54 -8.09
C SER A 37 10.50 10.59 -8.44
N PRO A 38 11.38 11.07 -7.54
CA PRO A 38 12.82 11.06 -7.76
C PRO A 38 13.38 9.63 -7.86
N LEU A 39 12.64 8.64 -7.38
CA LEU A 39 13.07 7.23 -7.40
C LEU A 39 13.19 6.64 -8.81
N ILE A 40 12.53 7.21 -9.82
CA ILE A 40 12.71 6.77 -11.21
C ILE A 40 14.16 6.95 -11.68
N ALA A 41 14.92 7.90 -11.10
CA ALA A 41 16.33 8.10 -11.43
C ALA A 41 17.23 6.90 -11.08
N SER A 42 16.78 6.00 -10.19
CA SER A 42 17.49 4.77 -9.84
C SER A 42 17.39 3.66 -10.89
N ILE A 43 16.45 3.76 -11.82
CA ILE A 43 16.13 2.70 -12.79
C ILE A 43 17.33 2.29 -13.66
N PRO A 44 18.13 3.20 -14.24
CA PRO A 44 19.30 2.80 -15.02
C PRO A 44 20.29 1.96 -14.19
N GLY A 45 20.62 2.42 -12.98
CA GLY A 45 21.50 1.68 -12.07
C GLY A 45 20.94 0.33 -11.69
N ALA A 46 19.68 0.29 -11.24
CA ALA A 46 19.00 -0.94 -10.82
C ALA A 46 18.87 -1.95 -11.99
N THR A 47 18.66 -1.47 -13.23
CA THR A 47 18.52 -2.34 -14.40
C THR A 47 19.82 -3.07 -14.74
N HIS A 48 20.96 -2.46 -14.48
CA HIS A 48 22.27 -2.99 -14.84
C HIS A 48 23.16 -3.33 -13.63
N ALA A 49 22.58 -3.40 -12.45
CA ALA A 49 23.31 -3.72 -11.21
C ALA A 49 23.81 -5.17 -11.20
N ASP A 50 25.00 -5.38 -10.64
CA ASP A 50 25.64 -6.70 -10.56
C ASP A 50 24.87 -7.70 -9.67
N ASN A 51 24.04 -7.20 -8.76
CA ASN A 51 23.19 -8.03 -7.90
C ASN A 51 21.90 -8.53 -8.60
N ARG A 52 21.68 -8.17 -9.87
CA ARG A 52 20.57 -8.74 -10.65
C ARG A 52 20.87 -10.17 -11.03
N VAL A 53 19.87 -11.03 -10.88
CA VAL A 53 19.94 -12.42 -11.38
C VAL A 53 19.87 -12.41 -12.91
N PRO A 54 20.98 -12.71 -13.64
CA PRO A 54 21.04 -12.54 -15.08
C PRO A 54 20.48 -13.73 -15.88
N SER A 55 20.20 -14.84 -15.20
CA SER A 55 19.81 -16.12 -15.83
C SER A 55 19.01 -16.95 -14.84
N PRO A 56 18.29 -17.98 -15.30
CA PRO A 56 17.72 -18.97 -14.40
C PRO A 56 18.83 -19.65 -13.58
N MET A 57 18.58 -19.76 -12.28
CA MET A 57 19.53 -20.32 -11.32
C MET A 57 18.78 -21.37 -10.49
N VAL A 58 19.41 -22.54 -10.31
CA VAL A 58 18.86 -23.65 -9.53
C VAL A 58 19.84 -24.06 -8.45
N ARG A 59 19.38 -24.35 -7.26
CA ARG A 59 20.24 -24.86 -6.18
C ARG A 59 20.87 -26.19 -6.60
N GLU A 60 22.16 -26.34 -6.29
CA GLU A 60 22.92 -27.55 -6.65
C GLU A 60 22.27 -28.82 -6.09
N GLY A 61 21.88 -28.82 -4.83
CA GLY A 61 21.22 -29.98 -4.22
C GLY A 61 19.86 -30.33 -4.84
N TRP A 62 19.17 -29.35 -5.47
CA TRP A 62 17.98 -29.68 -6.25
C TRP A 62 18.33 -30.37 -7.57
N LEU A 63 19.38 -29.93 -8.24
CA LEU A 63 19.83 -30.58 -9.49
C LEU A 63 20.27 -32.01 -9.27
N GLU A 64 20.89 -32.30 -8.12
CA GLU A 64 21.36 -33.64 -7.77
C GLU A 64 20.26 -34.57 -7.27
N LYS A 65 19.39 -34.10 -6.37
CA LYS A 65 18.45 -34.93 -5.60
C LYS A 65 16.98 -34.72 -5.99
N GLY A 66 16.68 -33.65 -6.75
CA GLY A 66 15.32 -33.29 -7.12
C GLY A 66 14.40 -33.15 -5.89
N PRO A 67 13.12 -33.59 -5.99
CA PRO A 67 12.16 -33.47 -4.91
C PRO A 67 12.44 -34.38 -3.69
N SER A 68 13.38 -35.29 -3.78
CA SER A 68 13.79 -36.13 -2.64
C SER A 68 14.77 -35.48 -1.68
N GLY A 69 15.30 -34.31 -2.06
CA GLY A 69 16.21 -33.54 -1.22
C GLY A 69 15.50 -32.96 0.02
N THR A 70 16.16 -33.02 1.18
CA THR A 70 15.60 -32.52 2.45
C THR A 70 15.54 -30.99 2.55
N GLY A 71 16.23 -30.30 1.67
CA GLY A 71 16.36 -28.84 1.71
C GLY A 71 17.36 -28.31 2.75
N GLU A 72 18.11 -29.18 3.45
CA GLU A 72 19.10 -28.80 4.47
C GLU A 72 20.19 -27.87 3.96
N GLY A 73 20.56 -27.99 2.65
CA GLY A 73 21.50 -27.09 1.96
C GLY A 73 20.96 -25.70 1.67
N ARG A 74 19.67 -25.44 1.91
CA ARG A 74 19.04 -24.14 1.59
C ARG A 74 19.72 -22.98 2.32
N GLY A 75 20.16 -21.98 1.56
CA GLY A 75 20.90 -20.84 2.08
C GLY A 75 22.43 -21.07 2.24
N ARG A 76 22.94 -22.28 1.99
CA ARG A 76 24.36 -22.62 2.11
C ARG A 76 24.96 -23.17 0.82
N GLU A 77 24.19 -23.94 0.05
CA GLU A 77 24.60 -24.49 -1.23
C GLU A 77 24.59 -23.42 -2.33
N PRO A 78 25.46 -23.54 -3.34
CA PRO A 78 25.51 -22.61 -4.44
C PRO A 78 24.29 -22.75 -5.36
N PHE A 79 24.03 -21.65 -6.10
CA PHE A 79 23.11 -21.65 -7.23
C PHE A 79 23.88 -21.92 -8.51
N VAL A 80 23.42 -22.86 -9.30
CA VAL A 80 23.98 -23.24 -10.60
C VAL A 80 23.16 -22.61 -11.72
N ARG A 81 23.83 -21.95 -12.65
CA ARG A 81 23.20 -21.41 -13.85
C ARG A 81 22.70 -22.55 -14.74
N VAL A 82 21.45 -22.42 -15.22
CA VAL A 82 20.85 -23.35 -16.18
C VAL A 82 20.29 -22.60 -17.39
N SER A 83 20.01 -23.30 -18.49
CA SER A 83 19.29 -22.72 -19.61
C SER A 83 17.81 -22.52 -19.27
N TRP A 84 17.11 -21.68 -20.05
CA TRP A 84 15.67 -21.48 -19.88
C TRP A 84 14.89 -22.78 -20.14
N GLU A 85 15.28 -23.56 -21.14
CA GLU A 85 14.68 -24.86 -21.45
C GLU A 85 14.78 -25.79 -20.23
N LYS A 86 15.98 -25.89 -19.63
CA LYS A 86 16.18 -26.69 -18.43
C LYS A 86 15.36 -26.21 -17.26
N ALA A 87 15.25 -24.90 -17.08
CA ALA A 87 14.41 -24.32 -16.03
C ALA A 87 12.92 -24.66 -16.23
N TYR A 88 12.42 -24.54 -17.45
CA TYR A 88 11.03 -24.91 -17.77
C TYR A 88 10.77 -26.40 -17.56
N ASP A 89 11.67 -27.28 -17.96
CA ASP A 89 11.55 -28.72 -17.74
C ASP A 89 11.49 -29.06 -16.25
N LEU A 90 12.36 -28.49 -15.45
CA LEU A 90 12.39 -28.71 -14.01
C LEU A 90 11.09 -28.25 -13.35
N VAL A 91 10.63 -27.03 -13.64
CA VAL A 91 9.42 -26.45 -13.05
C VAL A 91 8.18 -27.21 -13.51
N SER A 92 8.02 -27.47 -14.79
CA SER A 92 6.85 -28.17 -15.34
C SER A 92 6.75 -29.62 -14.83
N THR A 93 7.87 -30.33 -14.79
CA THR A 93 7.94 -31.70 -14.28
C THR A 93 7.50 -31.77 -12.82
N GLU A 94 8.00 -30.84 -11.99
CA GLU A 94 7.65 -30.81 -10.57
C GLU A 94 6.20 -30.40 -10.32
N LEU A 95 5.70 -29.40 -11.02
CA LEU A 95 4.30 -28.98 -10.92
C LEU A 95 3.35 -30.13 -11.33
N LEU A 96 3.66 -30.85 -12.41
CA LEU A 96 2.87 -32.00 -12.84
C LEU A 96 2.92 -33.15 -11.84
N ARG A 97 4.10 -33.40 -11.24
CA ARG A 97 4.27 -34.41 -10.19
C ARG A 97 3.41 -34.08 -8.98
N VAL A 98 3.47 -32.84 -8.48
CA VAL A 98 2.70 -32.36 -7.32
C VAL A 98 1.20 -32.44 -7.62
N LYS A 99 0.76 -31.92 -8.75
CA LYS A 99 -0.64 -31.98 -9.18
C LYS A 99 -1.18 -33.42 -9.23
N LYS A 100 -0.40 -34.34 -9.81
CA LYS A 100 -0.81 -35.76 -9.94
C LYS A 100 -0.89 -36.46 -8.59
N LYS A 101 0.01 -36.15 -7.66
CA LYS A 101 0.14 -36.83 -6.37
C LYS A 101 -0.76 -36.23 -5.29
N HIS A 102 -0.96 -34.92 -5.31
CA HIS A 102 -1.54 -34.18 -4.18
C HIS A 102 -2.68 -33.23 -4.59
N GLY A 103 -3.00 -33.09 -5.90
CA GLY A 103 -3.98 -32.12 -6.38
C GLY A 103 -3.45 -30.68 -6.50
N ASN A 104 -4.24 -29.81 -7.14
CA ASN A 104 -3.88 -28.39 -7.32
C ASN A 104 -3.92 -27.61 -6.01
N GLU A 105 -4.72 -28.02 -5.05
CA GLU A 105 -4.84 -27.42 -3.72
C GLU A 105 -3.54 -27.50 -2.90
N SER A 106 -2.64 -28.41 -3.25
CA SER A 106 -1.31 -28.48 -2.62
C SER A 106 -0.31 -27.45 -3.15
N ILE A 107 -0.67 -26.73 -4.19
CA ILE A 107 0.15 -25.68 -4.80
C ILE A 107 -0.28 -24.33 -4.21
N LEU A 108 0.54 -23.75 -3.33
CA LEU A 108 0.34 -22.38 -2.87
C LEU A 108 0.83 -21.40 -3.94
N GLY A 109 -0.08 -20.63 -4.51
CA GLY A 109 0.22 -19.69 -5.57
C GLY A 109 0.02 -18.25 -5.14
N GLY A 110 1.03 -17.43 -5.36
CA GLY A 110 0.92 -16.02 -5.07
C GLY A 110 2.18 -15.24 -5.40
N SER A 111 2.04 -13.95 -5.40
CA SER A 111 3.14 -13.00 -5.54
C SER A 111 2.71 -11.67 -4.95
N TYR A 112 3.65 -10.91 -4.43
CA TYR A 112 3.39 -9.57 -3.95
C TYR A 112 3.43 -8.56 -5.10
N GLY A 113 2.46 -7.64 -5.13
CA GLY A 113 2.20 -6.83 -6.33
C GLY A 113 2.70 -5.39 -6.28
N TRP A 114 3.33 -4.94 -5.18
CA TRP A 114 3.70 -3.53 -5.03
C TRP A 114 4.72 -3.05 -6.07
N ALA A 115 5.72 -3.85 -6.39
CA ALA A 115 6.72 -3.52 -7.42
C ALA A 115 6.22 -3.67 -8.86
N SER A 116 4.94 -3.94 -9.03
CA SER A 116 4.32 -4.17 -10.35
C SER A 116 3.80 -2.88 -10.96
N ALA A 117 3.84 -2.81 -12.29
CA ALA A 117 3.27 -1.72 -13.07
C ALA A 117 2.38 -2.25 -14.18
N GLY A 118 1.12 -1.81 -14.24
CA GLY A 118 0.15 -2.23 -15.24
C GLY A 118 -0.23 -3.72 -15.15
N ILE A 119 -0.79 -4.26 -16.23
CA ILE A 119 -1.28 -5.65 -16.28
C ILE A 119 -0.15 -6.64 -16.59
N PHE A 120 0.69 -6.33 -17.58
CA PHE A 120 1.73 -7.25 -18.08
C PHE A 120 2.96 -7.32 -17.16
N HIS A 121 3.24 -6.25 -16.43
CA HIS A 121 4.34 -6.20 -15.46
C HIS A 121 3.87 -6.47 -14.03
N CYS A 122 2.68 -7.04 -13.87
CA CYS A 122 2.13 -7.41 -12.56
C CYS A 122 2.41 -8.90 -12.28
N ALA A 123 3.42 -9.18 -11.48
CA ALA A 123 3.85 -10.53 -11.14
C ALA A 123 2.70 -11.36 -10.52
N ARG A 124 1.91 -10.76 -9.64
CA ARG A 124 0.75 -11.42 -9.01
C ARG A 124 -0.30 -11.86 -10.04
N THR A 125 -0.65 -10.98 -10.97
CA THR A 125 -1.64 -11.27 -12.01
C THR A 125 -1.14 -12.36 -12.95
N GLN A 126 0.14 -12.31 -13.35
CA GLN A 126 0.72 -13.30 -14.24
C GLN A 126 0.87 -14.67 -13.57
N ALA A 127 1.31 -14.72 -12.32
CA ALA A 127 1.40 -15.96 -11.55
C ALA A 127 0.03 -16.62 -11.40
N ARG A 128 -1.00 -15.85 -11.04
CA ARG A 128 -2.38 -16.35 -10.91
C ARG A 128 -2.93 -16.84 -12.27
N ARG A 129 -2.73 -16.07 -13.34
CA ARG A 129 -3.14 -16.46 -14.68
C ARG A 129 -2.56 -17.82 -15.07
N PHE A 130 -1.26 -18.02 -14.83
CA PHE A 130 -0.59 -19.29 -15.10
C PHE A 130 -1.19 -20.43 -14.27
N LEU A 131 -1.30 -20.26 -12.95
CA LEU A 131 -1.78 -21.30 -12.05
C LEU A 131 -3.25 -21.65 -12.27
N PHE A 132 -4.11 -20.68 -12.57
CA PHE A 132 -5.51 -20.94 -12.91
C PHE A 132 -5.63 -21.66 -14.25
N SER A 133 -4.80 -21.32 -15.24
CA SER A 133 -4.73 -22.06 -16.51
C SER A 133 -4.20 -23.49 -16.31
N PHE A 134 -3.39 -23.72 -15.26
CA PHE A 134 -2.88 -25.04 -14.89
C PHE A 134 -3.91 -25.89 -14.11
N GLY A 135 -5.04 -25.29 -13.69
CA GLY A 135 -6.13 -25.96 -12.98
C GLY A 135 -6.42 -25.44 -11.58
N GLY A 136 -5.80 -24.33 -11.19
CA GLY A 136 -6.00 -23.69 -9.89
C GLY A 136 -4.84 -23.89 -8.93
N CYS A 137 -4.97 -23.25 -7.78
CA CYS A 137 -4.02 -23.31 -6.67
C CYS A 137 -4.69 -22.84 -5.39
N THR A 138 -4.07 -23.10 -4.25
CA THR A 138 -4.41 -22.43 -2.99
C THR A 138 -3.88 -21.00 -3.05
N ASP A 139 -4.75 -20.03 -2.80
CA ASP A 139 -4.43 -18.60 -2.80
C ASP A 139 -4.41 -18.04 -1.36
N GLN A 140 -3.76 -16.93 -1.18
CA GLN A 140 -3.76 -16.20 0.08
C GLN A 140 -5.05 -15.39 0.24
N SER A 141 -5.76 -15.59 1.33
CA SER A 141 -6.85 -14.75 1.80
C SER A 141 -6.33 -13.73 2.81
N ALA A 142 -6.81 -12.50 2.73
CA ALA A 142 -6.36 -11.37 3.54
C ALA A 142 -4.88 -10.98 3.31
N ASN A 143 -4.39 -10.07 4.13
CA ASN A 143 -3.00 -9.60 4.15
C ASN A 143 -2.66 -9.10 5.55
N TYR A 144 -1.36 -8.87 5.83
CA TYR A 144 -0.92 -8.39 7.14
C TYR A 144 -0.97 -6.87 7.28
N SER A 145 -0.94 -6.10 6.19
CA SER A 145 -0.84 -4.63 6.23
C SER A 145 -2.07 -3.97 6.86
N PHE A 146 -3.26 -4.49 6.56
CA PHE A 146 -4.54 -4.03 7.12
C PHE A 146 -5.48 -5.22 7.41
N GLY A 147 -4.93 -6.31 7.92
CA GLY A 147 -5.69 -7.53 8.24
C GLY A 147 -6.79 -7.27 9.26
N SER A 148 -6.51 -6.50 10.30
CA SER A 148 -7.50 -6.09 11.29
C SER A 148 -8.64 -5.29 10.66
N ALA A 149 -8.34 -4.28 9.84
CA ALA A 149 -9.35 -3.50 9.14
C ALA A 149 -10.19 -4.38 8.19
N THR A 150 -9.58 -5.34 7.50
CA THR A 150 -10.29 -6.30 6.65
C THR A 150 -11.33 -7.10 7.43
N PHE A 151 -11.06 -7.37 8.68
CA PHE A 151 -11.96 -8.12 9.57
C PHE A 151 -13.02 -7.22 10.24
N PHE A 152 -12.61 -6.08 10.84
CA PHE A 152 -13.50 -5.26 11.66
C PHE A 152 -14.35 -4.26 10.86
N VAL A 153 -13.82 -3.64 9.81
CA VAL A 153 -14.52 -2.60 9.05
C VAL A 153 -15.87 -3.05 8.51
N PRO A 154 -16.05 -4.30 8.00
CA PRO A 154 -17.37 -4.75 7.56
C PRO A 154 -18.45 -4.74 8.64
N TYR A 155 -18.09 -4.92 9.92
CA TYR A 155 -19.05 -4.90 11.03
C TYR A 155 -19.45 -3.47 11.43
N VAL A 156 -18.57 -2.49 11.17
CA VAL A 156 -18.81 -1.09 11.54
C VAL A 156 -19.41 -0.29 10.39
N LEU A 157 -18.88 -0.48 9.18
CA LEU A 157 -19.23 0.31 7.99
C LEU A 157 -19.93 -0.52 6.88
N GLY A 158 -20.32 -1.77 7.18
CA GLY A 158 -21.00 -2.64 6.26
C GLY A 158 -20.12 -3.35 5.25
N ASN A 159 -19.03 -2.74 4.80
CA ASN A 159 -18.08 -3.37 3.88
C ASN A 159 -16.70 -2.68 3.90
N LEU A 160 -15.68 -3.39 3.45
CA LEU A 160 -14.30 -2.88 3.38
C LEU A 160 -14.12 -1.78 2.32
N GLN A 161 -14.95 -1.76 1.28
CA GLN A 161 -14.87 -0.78 0.20
C GLN A 161 -15.13 0.66 0.70
N SER A 162 -15.86 0.84 1.79
CA SER A 162 -16.07 2.14 2.42
C SER A 162 -14.75 2.83 2.83
N VAL A 163 -13.68 2.05 3.03
CA VAL A 163 -12.35 2.58 3.41
C VAL A 163 -11.33 2.43 2.29
N THR A 164 -11.37 1.32 1.53
CA THR A 164 -10.35 1.01 0.52
C THR A 164 -10.78 1.34 -0.91
N GLY A 165 -12.06 1.66 -1.10
CA GLY A 165 -12.63 2.07 -2.37
C GLY A 165 -12.38 3.53 -2.72
N PRO A 166 -13.06 4.06 -3.73
CA PRO A 166 -13.01 5.48 -4.08
C PRO A 166 -13.51 6.34 -2.92
N ASN A 167 -12.64 7.16 -2.39
CA ASN A 167 -12.95 8.11 -1.32
C ASN A 167 -13.22 9.51 -1.88
N THR A 168 -13.55 10.45 -1.00
CA THR A 168 -13.74 11.85 -1.36
C THR A 168 -12.53 12.39 -2.12
N SER A 169 -12.77 12.97 -3.28
CA SER A 169 -11.70 13.50 -4.11
C SER A 169 -11.03 14.73 -3.49
N TRP A 170 -9.75 14.95 -3.78
CA TRP A 170 -9.04 16.17 -3.35
C TRP A 170 -9.71 17.45 -3.82
N SER A 171 -10.34 17.45 -5.00
CA SER A 171 -11.09 18.60 -5.48
C SER A 171 -12.32 18.89 -4.64
N ALA A 172 -13.03 17.86 -4.19
CA ALA A 172 -14.17 18.04 -3.30
C ALA A 172 -13.74 18.55 -1.91
N ILE A 173 -12.65 17.98 -1.35
CA ILE A 173 -12.06 18.47 -0.10
C ILE A 173 -11.66 19.93 -0.23
N HIS A 174 -10.88 20.29 -1.25
CA HIS A 174 -10.44 21.67 -1.49
C HIS A 174 -11.61 22.64 -1.59
N ASN A 175 -12.70 22.26 -2.28
CA ASN A 175 -13.81 23.19 -2.55
C ASN A 175 -14.76 23.37 -1.37
N ASN A 176 -14.86 22.38 -0.48
CA ASN A 176 -15.93 22.31 0.53
C ASN A 176 -15.42 22.18 1.97
N SER A 177 -14.10 22.30 2.22
CA SER A 177 -13.56 22.23 3.58
C SER A 177 -12.98 23.57 4.01
N ASP A 178 -13.18 23.91 5.27
CA ASP A 178 -12.55 25.04 5.95
C ASP A 178 -11.48 24.59 6.93
N LEU A 179 -11.54 23.31 7.35
CA LEU A 179 -10.57 22.66 8.24
C LEU A 179 -10.31 21.22 7.77
N ILE A 180 -9.06 20.80 7.82
CA ILE A 180 -8.62 19.43 7.59
C ILE A 180 -7.83 18.95 8.79
N VAL A 181 -8.24 17.83 9.38
CA VAL A 181 -7.52 17.17 10.47
C VAL A 181 -6.90 15.87 9.95
N PHE A 182 -5.58 15.78 9.99
CA PHE A 182 -4.85 14.58 9.64
C PHE A 182 -4.52 13.77 10.89
N PHE A 183 -5.08 12.57 11.01
CA PHE A 183 -4.67 11.58 11.99
C PHE A 183 -3.56 10.71 11.39
N GLY A 184 -2.33 10.85 11.93
CA GLY A 184 -1.12 10.20 11.38
C GLY A 184 -0.50 10.93 10.19
N GLY A 185 -0.94 12.16 9.90
CA GLY A 185 -0.35 13.01 8.88
C GLY A 185 -0.73 12.69 7.43
N VAL A 186 0.03 13.30 6.51
CA VAL A 186 -0.08 13.10 5.05
C VAL A 186 1.31 13.08 4.42
N ASN A 187 2.06 12.01 4.65
CA ASN A 187 3.42 11.89 4.14
C ASN A 187 3.43 11.88 2.60
N THR A 188 4.10 12.87 2.02
CA THR A 188 4.16 13.07 0.57
C THR A 188 4.84 11.93 -0.18
N GLY A 189 5.78 11.23 0.47
CA GLY A 189 6.45 10.05 -0.08
C GLY A 189 5.48 8.90 -0.39
N ASN A 190 4.44 8.75 0.41
CA ASN A 190 3.40 7.73 0.18
C ASN A 190 2.58 8.01 -1.08
N GLY A 191 2.41 9.28 -1.44
CA GLY A 191 1.74 9.69 -2.67
C GLY A 191 2.55 9.45 -3.95
N GLN A 192 3.84 9.09 -3.83
CA GLN A 192 4.73 8.87 -4.96
C GLN A 192 4.84 7.43 -5.43
N VAL A 193 4.14 6.51 -4.78
CA VAL A 193 4.08 5.11 -5.16
C VAL A 193 2.63 4.66 -5.21
N ALA A 194 2.33 3.76 -6.15
CA ALA A 194 1.02 3.15 -6.23
C ALA A 194 1.16 1.69 -6.65
N ARG A 195 0.35 0.84 -6.03
CA ARG A 195 0.21 -0.54 -6.47
C ARG A 195 -0.33 -0.58 -7.90
N GLY A 196 0.44 -1.19 -8.80
CA GLY A 196 0.11 -1.22 -10.23
C GLY A 196 0.62 -0.01 -11.00
N GLY A 197 1.33 0.90 -10.33
CA GLY A 197 1.89 2.11 -10.92
C GLY A 197 0.91 3.28 -10.96
N SER A 198 1.46 4.48 -11.01
CA SER A 198 0.74 5.73 -11.24
C SER A 198 1.24 6.37 -12.54
N VAL A 199 0.37 7.04 -13.27
CA VAL A 199 0.78 7.78 -14.46
C VAL A 199 1.33 9.15 -14.07
N ALA A 200 0.66 9.80 -13.12
CA ALA A 200 1.03 11.10 -12.59
C ALA A 200 0.72 11.18 -11.09
N HIS A 201 1.47 12.00 -10.37
CA HIS A 201 1.37 12.18 -8.94
C HIS A 201 0.66 13.48 -8.63
N SER A 202 -0.50 13.40 -8.00
CA SER A 202 -1.38 14.56 -7.74
C SER A 202 -1.41 15.02 -6.29
N LEU A 203 -0.86 14.25 -5.33
CA LEU A 203 -0.95 14.57 -3.91
C LEU A 203 -0.37 15.96 -3.60
N VAL A 204 0.94 16.16 -3.84
CA VAL A 204 1.59 17.46 -3.54
C VAL A 204 0.95 18.63 -4.28
N PRO A 205 0.61 18.54 -5.57
CA PRO A 205 -0.17 19.59 -6.24
C PRO A 205 -1.49 19.96 -5.55
N TRP A 206 -2.20 18.98 -4.97
CA TRP A 206 -3.42 19.28 -4.23
C TRP A 206 -3.15 19.87 -2.85
N LEU A 207 -2.12 19.40 -2.14
CA LEU A 207 -1.74 19.97 -0.85
C LEU A 207 -1.33 21.44 -0.99
N ASN A 208 -0.60 21.80 -2.05
CA ASN A 208 -0.28 23.19 -2.36
C ASN A 208 -1.55 24.03 -2.57
N LYS A 209 -2.51 23.56 -3.37
CA LYS A 209 -3.78 24.27 -3.57
C LYS A 209 -4.57 24.46 -2.26
N ILE A 210 -4.54 23.49 -1.36
CA ILE A 210 -5.17 23.57 -0.04
C ILE A 210 -4.49 24.65 0.80
N ALA A 211 -3.16 24.67 0.84
CA ALA A 211 -2.39 25.70 1.54
C ALA A 211 -2.63 27.08 0.94
N ASP A 212 -2.59 27.23 -0.39
CA ASP A 212 -2.83 28.49 -1.10
C ASP A 212 -4.24 29.07 -0.83
N LYS A 213 -5.23 28.21 -0.61
CA LYS A 213 -6.60 28.60 -0.26
C LYS A 213 -6.71 29.08 1.19
N GLY A 214 -5.76 28.73 2.06
CA GLY A 214 -5.78 29.06 3.48
C GLY A 214 -6.73 28.19 4.30
N ILE A 215 -7.00 26.96 3.87
CA ILE A 215 -7.77 25.99 4.65
C ILE A 215 -6.98 25.66 5.92
N GLY A 216 -7.63 25.71 7.09
CA GLY A 216 -7.02 25.33 8.36
C GLY A 216 -6.55 23.87 8.34
N VAL A 217 -5.36 23.58 8.88
CA VAL A 217 -4.81 22.23 8.91
C VAL A 217 -4.36 21.90 10.32
N VAL A 218 -4.76 20.72 10.81
CA VAL A 218 -4.28 20.16 12.08
C VAL A 218 -3.61 18.82 11.81
N ASN A 219 -2.43 18.64 12.37
CA ASN A 219 -1.67 17.37 12.33
C ASN A 219 -1.71 16.69 13.70
N VAL A 220 -2.51 15.66 13.84
CA VAL A 220 -2.53 14.79 15.02
C VAL A 220 -1.60 13.62 14.78
N SER A 221 -0.36 13.74 15.27
CA SER A 221 0.67 12.72 15.03
C SER A 221 1.78 12.80 16.09
N PRO A 222 2.44 11.67 16.40
CA PRO A 222 3.68 11.68 17.18
C PRO A 222 4.80 12.49 16.51
N CYS A 223 4.77 12.62 15.17
CA CYS A 223 5.80 13.29 14.38
C CYS A 223 5.26 14.57 13.75
N ARG A 224 5.91 15.68 14.03
CA ARG A 224 5.55 16.97 13.43
C ARG A 224 5.64 16.97 11.91
N ASP A 225 6.66 16.29 11.37
CA ASP A 225 7.00 16.29 9.94
C ASP A 225 6.11 15.34 9.10
N ASP A 226 5.11 14.70 9.72
CA ASP A 226 4.13 13.87 8.99
C ASP A 226 3.18 14.70 8.11
N VAL A 227 3.11 16.02 8.33
CA VAL A 227 2.48 16.97 7.41
C VAL A 227 3.55 17.94 6.90
N PRO A 228 3.62 18.19 5.58
CA PRO A 228 4.60 19.10 5.00
C PRO A 228 4.53 20.52 5.61
N GLU A 229 5.69 21.12 5.89
CA GLU A 229 5.81 22.43 6.53
C GLU A 229 5.03 23.53 5.79
N PHE A 230 4.98 23.49 4.44
CA PHE A 230 4.27 24.50 3.64
C PHE A 230 2.75 24.54 3.87
N MET A 231 2.18 23.51 4.52
CA MET A 231 0.76 23.50 4.88
C MET A 231 0.44 24.29 6.14
N GLY A 232 1.45 24.71 6.92
CA GLY A 232 1.25 25.52 8.11
C GLY A 232 0.38 24.85 9.18
N ALA A 233 0.46 23.54 9.31
CA ALA A 233 -0.41 22.76 10.19
C ALA A 233 -0.14 23.03 11.68
N ASP A 234 -1.21 23.20 12.46
CA ASP A 234 -1.17 23.12 13.90
C ASP A 234 -0.89 21.68 14.34
N TRP A 235 0.23 21.47 15.03
CA TRP A 235 0.63 20.14 15.43
C TRP A 235 0.16 19.79 16.83
N VAL A 236 -0.62 18.71 16.93
CA VAL A 236 -1.05 18.08 18.17
C VAL A 236 -0.23 16.80 18.36
N SER A 237 0.73 16.85 19.27
CA SER A 237 1.56 15.70 19.60
C SER A 237 0.78 14.69 20.42
N VAL A 238 0.67 13.46 19.92
CA VAL A 238 0.03 12.35 20.63
C VAL A 238 1.03 11.23 20.87
N ARG A 239 0.86 10.47 21.94
CA ARG A 239 1.62 9.22 22.14
C ARG A 239 1.14 8.18 21.10
N PRO A 240 2.04 7.36 20.53
CA PRO A 240 1.63 6.27 19.66
C PRO A 240 0.55 5.37 20.29
N ASN A 241 -0.47 5.02 19.52
CA ASN A 241 -1.63 4.20 19.94
C ASN A 241 -2.62 4.89 20.90
N THR A 242 -2.62 6.22 21.02
CA THR A 242 -3.61 6.95 21.84
C THR A 242 -4.67 7.66 21.01
N ASP A 243 -4.71 7.48 19.70
CA ASP A 243 -5.69 8.09 18.79
C ASP A 243 -7.13 7.83 19.24
N THR A 244 -7.41 6.63 19.74
CA THR A 244 -8.76 6.27 20.23
C THR A 244 -9.14 7.09 21.45
N ALA A 245 -8.22 7.32 22.39
CA ALA A 245 -8.50 8.14 23.58
C ALA A 245 -8.81 9.58 23.17
N LEU A 246 -8.02 10.16 22.27
CA LEU A 246 -8.28 11.49 21.72
C LEU A 246 -9.64 11.57 21.01
N ALA A 247 -9.97 10.57 20.18
CA ALA A 247 -11.24 10.54 19.47
C ALA A 247 -12.47 10.44 20.42
N LEU A 248 -12.35 9.68 21.49
CA LEU A 248 -13.39 9.58 22.53
C LEU A 248 -13.56 10.91 23.28
N ALA A 249 -12.45 11.56 23.67
CA ALA A 249 -12.49 12.85 24.34
C ALA A 249 -13.09 13.95 23.45
N LEU A 250 -12.72 13.99 22.16
CA LEU A 250 -13.36 14.89 21.20
C LEU A 250 -14.87 14.65 21.09
N SER A 251 -15.28 13.38 21.05
CA SER A 251 -16.71 13.01 21.01
C SER A 251 -17.44 13.43 22.27
N HIS A 252 -16.83 13.21 23.45
CA HIS A 252 -17.36 13.67 24.73
C HIS A 252 -17.52 15.19 24.76
N THR A 253 -16.48 15.94 24.34
CA THR A 253 -16.51 17.41 24.30
C THR A 253 -17.63 17.94 23.40
N LEU A 254 -17.78 17.37 22.19
CA LEU A 254 -18.87 17.74 21.28
C LEU A 254 -20.25 17.57 21.91
N ILE A 255 -20.44 16.52 22.71
CA ILE A 255 -21.70 16.25 23.41
C ILE A 255 -21.87 17.18 24.60
N ALA A 256 -20.85 17.29 25.47
CA ALA A 256 -20.89 18.07 26.69
C ALA A 256 -21.10 19.58 26.44
N GLU A 257 -20.61 20.08 25.31
CA GLU A 257 -20.74 21.48 24.91
C GLU A 257 -21.92 21.73 23.93
N ASP A 258 -22.76 20.72 23.70
CA ASP A 258 -23.94 20.79 22.79
C ASP A 258 -23.55 21.22 21.35
N LEU A 259 -22.38 20.77 20.88
CA LEU A 259 -21.86 21.04 19.54
C LEU A 259 -22.20 19.93 18.53
N HIS A 260 -22.77 18.83 18.98
CA HIS A 260 -23.14 17.70 18.14
C HIS A 260 -24.46 17.97 17.39
N ASN A 261 -24.61 17.39 16.21
CA ASN A 261 -25.81 17.52 15.38
C ASN A 261 -26.69 16.27 15.52
N LEU A 262 -27.75 16.36 16.34
CA LEU A 262 -28.68 15.25 16.60
C LEU A 262 -29.44 14.80 15.34
N GLU A 263 -29.82 15.71 14.44
CA GLU A 263 -30.48 15.36 13.17
C GLU A 263 -29.54 14.53 12.26
N PHE A 264 -28.27 14.91 12.23
CA PHE A 264 -27.27 14.13 11.50
C PHE A 264 -27.07 12.74 12.12
N LEU A 265 -26.95 12.66 13.44
CA LEU A 265 -26.73 11.40 14.16
C LEU A 265 -27.93 10.45 13.97
N ASP A 266 -29.16 10.94 14.09
CA ASP A 266 -30.39 10.16 13.89
C ASP A 266 -30.49 9.63 12.44
N LYS A 267 -30.10 10.44 11.47
CA LYS A 267 -30.23 10.10 10.05
C LYS A 267 -29.13 9.18 9.51
N TYR A 268 -27.90 9.33 9.98
CA TYR A 268 -26.71 8.70 9.36
C TYR A 268 -25.92 7.79 10.29
N CYS A 269 -26.19 7.79 11.58
CA CYS A 269 -25.47 6.98 12.56
C CYS A 269 -26.42 5.99 13.25
N GLU A 270 -25.92 4.80 13.50
CA GLU A 270 -26.63 3.78 14.29
C GLU A 270 -25.84 3.52 15.57
N GLY A 271 -26.53 3.45 16.72
CA GLY A 271 -25.94 3.09 18.00
C GLY A 271 -25.45 4.27 18.83
N TYR A 272 -25.76 5.50 18.44
CA TYR A 272 -25.41 6.68 19.23
C TYR A 272 -25.91 6.57 20.69
N GLU A 273 -27.14 6.13 20.88
CA GLU A 273 -27.79 5.92 22.19
C GLU A 273 -27.05 4.85 23.04
N LYS A 274 -26.30 3.95 22.42
CA LYS A 274 -25.51 2.93 23.14
C LYS A 274 -24.11 3.41 23.49
N VAL A 275 -23.55 4.32 22.69
CA VAL A 275 -22.23 4.88 22.91
C VAL A 275 -22.25 6.03 23.90
N LEU A 276 -23.32 6.82 23.92
CA LEU A 276 -23.48 7.96 24.82
C LEU A 276 -23.26 7.61 26.30
N PRO A 277 -23.88 6.58 26.90
CA PRO A 277 -23.64 6.20 28.29
C PRO A 277 -22.16 5.79 28.56
N TYR A 278 -21.49 5.20 27.57
CA TYR A 278 -20.07 4.86 27.66
C TYR A 278 -19.18 6.12 27.70
N LEU A 279 -19.46 7.10 26.84
CA LEU A 279 -18.71 8.37 26.82
C LEU A 279 -18.87 9.14 28.11
N MET A 280 -20.11 9.14 28.67
CA MET A 280 -20.43 9.83 29.91
C MET A 280 -20.01 9.06 31.18
N GLY A 281 -19.39 7.89 31.04
CA GLY A 281 -18.89 7.09 32.17
C GLY A 281 -19.93 6.29 32.92
N GLU A 282 -21.15 6.19 32.40
CA GLU A 282 -22.24 5.48 33.07
C GLU A 282 -22.07 3.95 33.03
N LEU A 283 -21.35 3.43 32.05
CA LEU A 283 -21.16 1.97 31.87
C LEU A 283 -19.95 1.41 32.63
N ASP A 284 -18.88 2.18 32.79
CA ASP A 284 -17.61 1.72 33.36
C ASP A 284 -17.08 2.63 34.48
N GLY A 285 -17.83 3.67 34.84
CA GLY A 285 -17.44 4.63 35.89
C GLY A 285 -16.36 5.63 35.46
N GLN A 286 -15.97 5.64 34.17
CA GLN A 286 -14.91 6.49 33.65
C GLN A 286 -15.46 7.42 32.55
N VAL A 287 -15.57 8.72 32.85
CA VAL A 287 -15.91 9.74 31.85
C VAL A 287 -14.78 9.84 30.83
N LYS A 288 -15.09 9.89 29.54
CA LYS A 288 -14.11 9.94 28.45
C LYS A 288 -13.82 11.39 28.04
N ASP A 289 -13.54 12.24 29.03
CA ASP A 289 -13.26 13.66 28.82
C ASP A 289 -11.79 13.95 28.45
N SER A 290 -11.46 15.22 28.36
CA SER A 290 -10.10 15.68 28.05
C SER A 290 -9.08 15.28 29.11
N ASP A 291 -9.45 15.27 30.37
CA ASP A 291 -8.55 14.94 31.47
C ASP A 291 -8.20 13.45 31.45
N TRP A 292 -9.21 12.59 31.26
CA TRP A 292 -8.99 11.17 31.03
C TRP A 292 -8.10 10.87 29.83
N ALA A 293 -8.27 11.58 28.72
CA ALA A 293 -7.47 11.34 27.52
C ALA A 293 -6.02 11.87 27.64
N ALA A 294 -5.76 12.78 28.59
CA ALA A 294 -4.42 13.33 28.84
C ALA A 294 -3.56 12.43 29.73
N GLU A 295 -4.14 11.50 30.51
CA GLU A 295 -3.45 10.49 31.32
C GLU A 295 -2.75 9.41 30.45
#